data_a595e42e0ea85eab80ad2a88c0b8d4fd
#
_entry.id   a595e42e0ea85eab80ad2a88c0b8d4fd
#
_cell.length_a   1.000
_cell.length_b   1.000
_cell.length_c   1.000
_cell.angle_alpha   90.00
_cell.angle_beta   90.00
_cell.angle_gamma   90.00
#
_symmetry.space_group_name_H-M   'P 1'
#
loop_
_entity.id
_entity.type
_entity.pdbx_description
1 polymer ?
#
loop_
_entity_poly.entity_id
_entity_poly.type
_entity_poly.pdbx_seq_one_letter_code
_entity_poly.pdbx_strand_id
1 'polypeptide(L)'
;ASGEAEIWQYAADGSSDAQQLTSDGKIFRWNLYPSPDGKWLAHDDKHGNLWLLNLEEGSNQNIISDNSGVSPFASLRWSHDSSHIAVTYNRVGSERSQVLLYSLNENKQQVVTTEKYKSFSPTFSPDGKWLYFLSNRHFRATPGAPWGDRNMGTMFDRRAEIYAVSLDATARFPFAPTPELSDVSEKSNTDNADKKREDA
;
A
#
# COMPACT_ATOMS: atom_id res chain seq x y z
N ALA A 1 -7.71 -28.60 18.84
CA ALA A 1 -6.86 -27.44 18.53
C ALA A 1 -5.41 -27.89 18.62
N SER A 2 -4.62 -27.74 17.56
CA SER A 2 -3.20 -28.13 17.49
C SER A 2 -2.29 -27.29 18.41
N GLY A 3 -2.82 -26.19 18.97
CA GLY A 3 -2.04 -25.21 19.72
C GLY A 3 -1.19 -24.28 18.85
N GLU A 4 -1.32 -24.38 17.54
CA GLU A 4 -0.57 -23.64 16.54
C GLU A 4 -1.47 -22.61 15.84
N ALA A 5 -0.88 -21.56 15.28
CA ALA A 5 -1.62 -20.46 14.62
C ALA A 5 -1.99 -20.85 13.19
N GLU A 6 -3.15 -21.49 13.02
CA GLU A 6 -3.74 -21.79 11.71
C GLU A 6 -4.76 -20.75 11.29
N ILE A 7 -4.91 -20.58 9.98
CA ILE A 7 -5.93 -19.69 9.40
C ILE A 7 -7.21 -20.49 9.22
N TRP A 8 -8.30 -19.95 9.73
CA TRP A 8 -9.64 -20.52 9.63
C TRP A 8 -10.59 -19.51 9.02
N GLN A 9 -11.50 -19.98 8.20
CA GLN A 9 -12.58 -19.21 7.62
C GLN A 9 -13.92 -19.64 8.22
N TYR A 10 -14.74 -18.65 8.57
CA TYR A 10 -16.09 -18.83 9.08
C TYR A 10 -17.07 -18.03 8.21
N ALA A 11 -18.25 -18.57 7.97
CA ALA A 11 -19.34 -17.79 7.41
C ALA A 11 -19.80 -16.75 8.45
N ALA A 12 -19.88 -15.48 8.07
CA ALA A 12 -20.27 -14.40 9.00
C ALA A 12 -21.71 -14.53 9.52
N ASP A 13 -22.58 -15.19 8.76
CA ASP A 13 -23.97 -15.47 9.10
C ASP A 13 -24.17 -16.80 9.83
N GLY A 14 -23.09 -17.56 10.08
CA GLY A 14 -23.14 -18.87 10.71
C GLY A 14 -23.73 -19.98 9.83
N SER A 15 -23.87 -19.75 8.51
CA SER A 15 -24.52 -20.71 7.59
C SER A 15 -23.70 -21.95 7.30
N SER A 16 -22.41 -21.96 7.62
CA SER A 16 -21.51 -23.09 7.40
C SER A 16 -20.54 -23.30 8.54
N ASP A 17 -20.05 -24.52 8.69
CA ASP A 17 -19.01 -24.88 9.63
C ASP A 17 -17.68 -24.17 9.29
N ALA A 18 -16.82 -24.04 10.32
CA ALA A 18 -15.47 -23.53 10.18
C ALA A 18 -14.63 -24.36 9.22
N GLN A 19 -13.99 -23.69 8.26
CA GLN A 19 -13.05 -24.32 7.34
C GLN A 19 -11.61 -23.96 7.71
N GLN A 20 -10.75 -24.94 7.90
CA GLN A 20 -9.32 -24.73 8.07
C GLN A 20 -8.67 -24.48 6.71
N LEU A 21 -7.98 -23.35 6.56
CA LEU A 21 -7.32 -22.95 5.31
C LEU A 21 -5.83 -23.30 5.26
N THR A 22 -5.19 -23.46 6.43
CA THR A 22 -3.76 -23.83 6.51
C THR A 22 -3.56 -24.97 7.52
N SER A 23 -2.54 -25.81 7.27
CA SER A 23 -2.18 -26.93 8.14
C SER A 23 -0.67 -26.98 8.44
N ASP A 24 0.04 -25.88 8.19
CA ASP A 24 1.48 -25.73 8.34
C ASP A 24 1.87 -24.84 9.53
N GLY A 25 0.98 -24.67 10.49
CA GLY A 25 0.99 -23.69 11.57
C GLY A 25 2.09 -23.83 12.63
N LYS A 26 3.26 -24.28 12.24
CA LYS A 26 4.46 -24.32 13.11
C LYS A 26 5.00 -22.93 13.46
N ILE A 27 4.48 -21.89 12.82
CA ILE A 27 4.96 -20.50 12.90
C ILE A 27 3.80 -19.58 13.24
N PHE A 28 4.01 -18.68 14.20
CA PHE A 28 3.02 -17.69 14.56
C PHE A 28 2.83 -16.68 13.40
N ARG A 29 1.57 -16.43 13.02
CA ARG A 29 1.15 -15.43 12.03
C ARG A 29 0.67 -14.18 12.73
N TRP A 30 1.05 -12.99 12.19
CA TRP A 30 0.75 -11.71 12.83
C TRP A 30 -0.52 -11.07 12.30
N ASN A 31 -0.61 -10.94 10.97
CA ASN A 31 -1.64 -10.16 10.32
C ASN A 31 -2.23 -10.92 9.13
N LEU A 32 -3.48 -10.63 8.84
CA LEU A 32 -4.22 -11.17 7.71
C LEU A 32 -4.78 -10.02 6.87
N TYR A 33 -4.55 -10.07 5.56
CA TYR A 33 -4.94 -9.02 4.62
C TYR A 33 -5.66 -9.65 3.42
N PRO A 34 -7.02 -9.76 3.46
CA PRO A 34 -7.77 -10.28 2.32
C PRO A 34 -7.69 -9.33 1.12
N SER A 35 -7.67 -9.91 -0.07
CA SER A 35 -7.74 -9.16 -1.32
C SER A 35 -9.17 -8.64 -1.56
N PRO A 36 -9.33 -7.52 -2.29
CA PRO A 36 -10.65 -6.98 -2.63
C PRO A 36 -11.55 -7.93 -3.42
N ASP A 37 -10.99 -8.79 -4.26
CA ASP A 37 -11.73 -9.78 -5.05
C ASP A 37 -12.11 -11.05 -4.25
N GLY A 38 -11.61 -11.17 -3.01
CA GLY A 38 -11.89 -12.31 -2.13
C GLY A 38 -11.18 -13.62 -2.52
N LYS A 39 -10.24 -13.61 -3.47
CA LYS A 39 -9.55 -14.81 -3.94
C LYS A 39 -8.24 -15.10 -3.23
N TRP A 40 -7.65 -14.07 -2.63
CA TRP A 40 -6.34 -14.14 -2.03
C TRP A 40 -6.35 -13.65 -0.58
N LEU A 41 -5.46 -14.19 0.22
CA LEU A 41 -5.19 -13.74 1.57
C LEU A 41 -3.67 -13.57 1.73
N ALA A 42 -3.20 -12.34 1.87
CA ALA A 42 -1.82 -12.11 2.25
C ALA A 42 -1.69 -12.18 3.78
N HIS A 43 -0.61 -12.80 4.27
CA HIS A 43 -0.33 -12.88 5.70
C HIS A 43 1.18 -12.88 5.97
N ASP A 44 1.58 -12.38 7.13
CA ASP A 44 2.97 -12.39 7.55
C ASP A 44 3.18 -13.30 8.77
N ASP A 45 4.41 -13.80 8.93
CA ASP A 45 4.78 -14.70 10.00
C ASP A 45 5.91 -14.15 10.89
N LYS A 46 6.13 -14.84 12.00
CA LYS A 46 7.17 -14.51 12.99
C LYS A 46 8.59 -14.55 12.42
N HIS A 47 8.85 -15.30 11.37
CA HIS A 47 10.18 -15.38 10.75
C HIS A 47 10.45 -14.28 9.72
N GLY A 48 9.53 -13.33 9.54
CA GLY A 48 9.69 -12.26 8.58
C GLY A 48 9.38 -12.66 7.15
N ASN A 49 8.49 -13.63 6.98
CA ASN A 49 8.00 -14.01 5.66
C ASN A 49 6.64 -13.36 5.39
N LEU A 50 6.43 -12.94 4.15
CA LEU A 50 5.13 -12.57 3.63
C LEU A 50 4.64 -13.68 2.70
N TRP A 51 3.45 -14.17 2.97
CA TRP A 51 2.81 -15.28 2.29
C TRP A 51 1.59 -14.81 1.52
N LEU A 52 1.28 -15.52 0.46
CA LEU A 52 0.09 -15.34 -0.36
C LEU A 52 -0.67 -16.68 -0.44
N LEU A 53 -1.82 -16.75 0.21
CA LEU A 53 -2.71 -17.90 0.21
C LEU A 53 -3.78 -17.70 -0.86
N ASN A 54 -3.88 -18.62 -1.81
CA ASN A 54 -4.98 -18.71 -2.76
C ASN A 54 -6.16 -19.42 -2.07
N LEU A 55 -7.28 -18.72 -1.93
CA LEU A 55 -8.45 -19.22 -1.20
C LEU A 55 -9.26 -20.27 -2.00
N GLU A 56 -9.13 -20.26 -3.33
CA GLU A 56 -9.79 -21.23 -4.21
C GLU A 56 -9.01 -22.55 -4.30
N GLU A 57 -7.68 -22.46 -4.43
CA GLU A 57 -6.82 -23.62 -4.62
C GLU A 57 -6.23 -24.16 -3.32
N GLY A 58 -6.24 -23.38 -2.24
CA GLY A 58 -5.59 -23.70 -0.97
C GLY A 58 -4.06 -23.67 -1.02
N SER A 59 -3.46 -23.17 -2.10
CA SER A 59 -2.02 -23.03 -2.23
C SER A 59 -1.50 -21.85 -1.44
N ASN A 60 -0.43 -22.05 -0.64
CA ASN A 60 0.17 -20.99 0.19
C ASN A 60 1.63 -20.76 -0.24
N GLN A 61 1.90 -19.62 -0.86
CA GLN A 61 3.19 -19.27 -1.45
C GLN A 61 3.91 -18.21 -0.61
N ASN A 62 5.18 -18.45 -0.29
CA ASN A 62 6.06 -17.39 0.25
C ASN A 62 6.47 -16.45 -0.88
N ILE A 63 6.10 -15.17 -0.77
CA ILE A 63 6.38 -14.15 -1.78
C ILE A 63 7.54 -13.23 -1.40
N ILE A 64 7.81 -13.06 -0.10
CA ILE A 64 8.94 -12.27 0.40
C ILE A 64 9.47 -12.92 1.67
N SER A 65 10.79 -13.08 1.75
CA SER A 65 11.47 -13.64 2.93
C SER A 65 12.59 -12.69 3.38
N ASP A 66 12.52 -12.23 4.64
CA ASP A 66 13.54 -11.36 5.23
C ASP A 66 14.42 -12.08 6.24
N ASN A 67 14.00 -13.23 6.75
CA ASN A 67 14.69 -14.04 7.77
C ASN A 67 15.12 -13.25 9.03
N SER A 68 14.38 -12.18 9.35
CA SER A 68 14.73 -11.25 10.44
C SER A 68 14.36 -11.76 11.82
N GLY A 69 13.49 -12.75 11.92
CA GLY A 69 12.90 -13.20 13.17
C GLY A 69 11.94 -12.22 13.84
N VAL A 70 11.60 -11.14 13.14
CA VAL A 70 10.57 -10.14 13.50
C VAL A 70 9.75 -9.83 12.26
N SER A 71 8.51 -9.34 12.43
CA SER A 71 7.72 -8.91 11.26
C SER A 71 8.29 -7.62 10.68
N PRO A 72 8.93 -7.66 9.49
CA PRO A 72 9.46 -6.47 8.86
C PRO A 72 8.39 -5.69 8.09
N PHE A 73 7.17 -6.20 8.02
CA PHE A 73 6.09 -5.66 7.19
C PHE A 73 5.09 -4.87 8.02
N ALA A 74 4.64 -3.74 7.47
CA ALA A 74 3.60 -2.92 8.06
C ALA A 74 2.76 -2.25 6.97
N SER A 75 1.53 -1.87 7.32
CA SER A 75 0.66 -1.09 6.42
C SER A 75 0.50 -1.70 5.02
N LEU A 76 0.30 -3.02 4.94
CA LEU A 76 0.03 -3.68 3.66
C LEU A 76 -1.29 -3.18 3.07
N ARG A 77 -1.28 -2.93 1.77
CA ARG A 77 -2.45 -2.53 0.98
C ARG A 77 -2.49 -3.28 -0.33
N TRP A 78 -3.67 -3.74 -0.68
CA TRP A 78 -3.99 -4.27 -1.99
C TRP A 78 -4.35 -3.16 -2.97
N SER A 79 -4.03 -3.33 -4.25
CA SER A 79 -4.62 -2.56 -5.32
C SER A 79 -6.11 -2.91 -5.47
N HIS A 80 -6.90 -2.01 -6.02
CA HIS A 80 -8.35 -2.21 -6.16
C HIS A 80 -8.70 -3.42 -7.03
N ASP A 81 -7.88 -3.70 -8.02
CA ASP A 81 -8.01 -4.85 -8.94
C ASP A 81 -7.37 -6.14 -8.41
N SER A 82 -6.87 -6.14 -7.17
CA SER A 82 -6.19 -7.28 -6.54
C SER A 82 -4.92 -7.76 -7.24
N SER A 83 -4.39 -7.01 -8.21
CA SER A 83 -3.21 -7.40 -9.00
C SER A 83 -1.89 -7.07 -8.30
N HIS A 84 -1.90 -6.15 -7.33
CA HIS A 84 -0.69 -5.69 -6.64
C HIS A 84 -0.87 -5.60 -5.12
N ILE A 85 0.23 -5.77 -4.42
CA ILE A 85 0.36 -5.53 -2.99
C ILE A 85 1.45 -4.47 -2.79
N ALA A 86 1.14 -3.42 -2.02
CA ALA A 86 2.12 -2.45 -1.54
C ALA A 86 2.27 -2.57 -0.03
N VAL A 87 3.50 -2.59 0.48
CA VAL A 87 3.77 -2.80 1.89
C VAL A 87 4.92 -1.91 2.36
N THR A 88 4.82 -1.42 3.60
CA THR A 88 5.96 -0.81 4.29
C THR A 88 6.91 -1.92 4.74
N TYR A 89 8.14 -1.89 4.26
CA TYR A 89 9.15 -2.90 4.52
C TYR A 89 10.28 -2.31 5.38
N ASN A 90 10.50 -2.93 6.55
CA ASN A 90 11.57 -2.57 7.48
C ASN A 90 12.67 -3.63 7.39
N ARG A 91 13.58 -3.47 6.45
CA ARG A 91 14.68 -4.40 6.26
C ARG A 91 15.55 -4.49 7.52
N VAL A 92 15.96 -5.70 7.88
CA VAL A 92 16.92 -5.93 8.98
C VAL A 92 18.23 -5.16 8.74
N GLY A 93 18.70 -4.50 9.79
CA GLY A 93 19.91 -3.68 9.73
C GLY A 93 19.69 -2.29 9.11
N SER A 94 18.48 -1.94 8.69
CA SER A 94 18.12 -0.59 8.26
C SER A 94 17.17 0.06 9.26
N GLU A 95 17.48 1.28 9.68
CA GLU A 95 16.58 2.09 10.50
C GLU A 95 15.47 2.78 9.68
N ARG A 96 15.51 2.63 8.36
CA ARG A 96 14.64 3.35 7.43
C ARG A 96 13.79 2.38 6.65
N SER A 97 12.48 2.47 6.89
CA SER A 97 11.51 1.71 6.11
C SER A 97 11.47 2.16 4.65
N GLN A 98 11.19 1.21 3.78
CA GLN A 98 10.99 1.40 2.35
C GLN A 98 9.57 0.97 1.97
N VAL A 99 9.10 1.39 0.81
CA VAL A 99 7.88 0.88 0.19
C VAL A 99 8.26 -0.19 -0.82
N LEU A 100 7.71 -1.38 -0.64
CA LEU A 100 7.86 -2.51 -1.53
C LEU A 100 6.54 -2.75 -2.26
N LEU A 101 6.60 -2.99 -3.54
CA LEU A 101 5.49 -3.37 -4.42
C LEU A 101 5.71 -4.80 -4.90
N TYR A 102 4.67 -5.62 -4.82
CA TYR A 102 4.63 -6.95 -5.39
C TYR A 102 3.51 -7.05 -6.43
N SER A 103 3.86 -7.55 -7.62
CA SER A 103 2.91 -7.83 -8.70
C SER A 103 2.56 -9.31 -8.70
N LEU A 104 1.27 -9.63 -8.57
CA LEU A 104 0.79 -11.01 -8.63
C LEU A 104 0.95 -11.61 -10.04
N ASN A 105 0.63 -10.80 -11.06
CA ASN A 105 0.68 -11.24 -12.45
C ASN A 105 2.09 -11.59 -12.92
N GLU A 106 3.08 -10.82 -12.47
CA GLU A 106 4.48 -11.02 -12.83
C GLU A 106 5.23 -11.92 -11.85
N ASN A 107 4.63 -12.22 -10.69
CA ASN A 107 5.28 -12.89 -9.55
C ASN A 107 6.62 -12.21 -9.19
N LYS A 108 6.60 -10.89 -9.10
CA LYS A 108 7.80 -10.07 -8.95
C LYS A 108 7.64 -9.01 -7.88
N GLN A 109 8.69 -8.85 -7.08
CA GLN A 109 8.80 -7.78 -6.10
C GLN A 109 9.70 -6.67 -6.59
N GLN A 110 9.40 -5.43 -6.23
CA GLN A 110 10.19 -4.25 -6.50
C GLN A 110 10.18 -3.29 -5.30
N VAL A 111 11.36 -2.83 -4.88
CA VAL A 111 11.46 -1.75 -3.91
C VAL A 111 11.27 -0.42 -4.64
N VAL A 112 10.21 0.30 -4.29
CA VAL A 112 9.80 1.55 -4.96
C VAL A 112 10.62 2.75 -4.48
N THR A 113 11.05 2.72 -3.21
CA THR A 113 11.72 3.86 -2.57
C THR A 113 13.17 3.55 -2.22
N THR A 114 14.01 4.58 -2.13
CA THR A 114 15.41 4.44 -1.73
C THR A 114 15.53 4.27 -0.22
N GLU A 115 16.61 3.64 0.26
CA GLU A 115 16.93 3.52 1.68
C GLU A 115 17.48 4.81 2.32
N LYS A 116 17.65 5.89 1.54
CA LYS A 116 18.16 7.18 2.04
C LYS A 116 17.18 7.86 3.00
N TYR A 117 15.88 7.62 2.83
CA TYR A 117 14.81 8.26 3.57
C TYR A 117 13.80 7.23 4.03
N LYS A 118 13.22 7.45 5.21
CA LYS A 118 12.11 6.64 5.69
C LYS A 118 10.89 6.88 4.82
N SER A 119 10.34 5.80 4.25
CA SER A 119 9.10 5.82 3.46
C SER A 119 8.15 4.75 3.98
N PHE A 120 6.87 5.08 4.14
CA PHE A 120 5.89 4.24 4.83
C PHE A 120 4.45 4.55 4.43
N SER A 121 3.51 3.74 4.91
CA SER A 121 2.06 3.90 4.69
C SER A 121 1.67 4.02 3.22
N PRO A 122 2.02 3.04 2.37
CA PRO A 122 1.61 3.05 0.98
C PRO A 122 0.09 2.91 0.85
N THR A 123 -0.47 3.53 -0.19
CA THR A 123 -1.87 3.37 -0.58
C THR A 123 -2.01 3.58 -2.09
N PHE A 124 -2.89 2.80 -2.72
CA PHE A 124 -3.19 2.96 -4.14
C PHE A 124 -4.25 4.04 -4.36
N SER A 125 -4.19 4.71 -5.50
CA SER A 125 -5.30 5.53 -5.96
C SER A 125 -6.51 4.65 -6.35
N PRO A 126 -7.74 5.17 -6.28
CA PRO A 126 -8.93 4.39 -6.67
C PRO A 126 -8.91 3.91 -8.13
N ASP A 127 -8.26 4.66 -9.02
CA ASP A 127 -8.10 4.30 -10.44
C ASP A 127 -6.92 3.34 -10.70
N GLY A 128 -6.18 2.93 -9.65
CA GLY A 128 -5.04 2.02 -9.74
C GLY A 128 -3.80 2.59 -10.43
N LYS A 129 -3.81 3.85 -10.86
CA LYS A 129 -2.71 4.45 -11.64
C LYS A 129 -1.58 5.02 -10.81
N TRP A 130 -1.82 5.24 -9.51
CA TRP A 130 -0.88 5.89 -8.62
C TRP A 130 -0.69 5.11 -7.32
N LEU A 131 0.54 5.06 -6.85
CA LEU A 131 0.89 4.64 -5.51
C LEU A 131 1.33 5.86 -4.70
N TYR A 132 0.57 6.20 -3.65
CA TYR A 132 0.90 7.25 -2.69
C TYR A 132 1.61 6.65 -1.48
N PHE A 133 2.52 7.40 -0.89
CA PHE A 133 3.18 7.02 0.36
C PHE A 133 3.68 8.25 1.11
N LEU A 134 3.97 8.09 2.38
CA LEU A 134 4.59 9.11 3.20
C LEU A 134 6.11 8.95 3.20
N SER A 135 6.84 10.05 3.14
CA SER A 135 8.29 10.04 3.29
C SER A 135 8.80 11.26 4.06
N ASN A 136 9.86 11.05 4.87
CA ASN A 136 10.54 12.13 5.57
C ASN A 136 11.69 12.75 4.72
N ARG A 137 11.65 12.60 3.41
CA ARG A 137 12.70 13.11 2.49
C ARG A 137 12.95 14.60 2.66
N HIS A 138 11.92 15.38 2.94
CA HIS A 138 11.99 16.83 3.14
C HIS A 138 11.56 17.23 4.55
N PHE A 139 12.04 16.49 5.57
CA PHE A 139 11.82 16.90 6.95
C PHE A 139 12.43 18.29 7.19
N ARG A 140 11.74 19.08 8.03
CA ARG A 140 12.17 20.43 8.39
C ARG A 140 12.13 20.60 9.90
N ALA A 141 13.26 21.01 10.47
CA ALA A 141 13.32 21.38 11.88
C ALA A 141 12.55 22.69 12.14
N THR A 142 11.98 22.81 13.33
CA THR A 142 11.31 24.05 13.75
C THR A 142 12.32 25.20 13.81
N PRO A 143 12.07 26.32 13.13
CA PRO A 143 12.96 27.47 13.18
C PRO A 143 13.09 28.00 14.61
N GLY A 144 14.31 28.38 15.01
CA GLY A 144 14.61 29.00 16.31
C GLY A 144 14.68 28.05 17.51
N ALA A 145 14.10 26.85 17.41
CA ALA A 145 14.16 25.83 18.47
C ALA A 145 14.32 24.41 17.91
N PRO A 146 15.37 24.14 17.14
CA PRO A 146 15.51 22.85 16.43
C PRO A 146 15.67 21.65 17.38
N TRP A 147 16.09 21.89 18.64
CA TRP A 147 16.32 20.86 19.65
C TRP A 147 15.17 20.67 20.64
N GLY A 148 14.08 21.42 20.47
CA GLY A 148 12.96 21.39 21.40
C GLY A 148 13.30 22.00 22.79
N ASP A 149 12.35 21.91 23.71
CA ASP A 149 12.51 22.34 25.08
C ASP A 149 13.02 21.18 25.95
N ARG A 150 14.13 21.40 26.66
CA ARG A 150 14.70 20.52 27.69
C ARG A 150 14.73 19.03 27.39
N ASN A 151 15.61 18.59 26.50
CA ASN A 151 15.89 17.16 26.24
C ASN A 151 14.75 16.33 25.64
N MET A 152 13.70 16.93 25.11
CA MET A 152 12.61 16.24 24.44
C MET A 152 12.96 15.77 22.99
N GLY A 153 14.19 15.98 22.55
CA GLY A 153 14.66 15.66 21.21
C GLY A 153 14.36 16.76 20.19
N THR A 154 14.69 16.48 18.96
CA THR A 154 14.52 17.42 17.83
C THR A 154 13.06 17.61 17.51
N MET A 155 12.60 18.85 17.45
CA MET A 155 11.26 19.21 16.99
C MET A 155 11.28 19.50 15.49
N PHE A 156 10.33 18.93 14.77
CA PHE A 156 10.17 19.12 13.34
C PHE A 156 8.88 19.84 13.03
N ASP A 157 8.96 20.87 12.22
CA ASP A 157 7.83 21.61 11.66
C ASP A 157 7.08 20.74 10.64
N ARG A 158 7.84 19.98 9.84
CA ARG A 158 7.32 19.00 8.90
C ARG A 158 8.08 17.70 9.05
N ARG A 159 7.36 16.62 9.41
CA ARG A 159 7.95 15.29 9.59
C ARG A 159 7.91 14.44 8.34
N ALA A 160 6.81 14.47 7.62
CA ALA A 160 6.59 13.68 6.43
C ALA A 160 5.73 14.44 5.43
N GLU A 161 5.95 14.18 4.16
CA GLU A 161 5.16 14.67 3.03
C GLU A 161 4.60 13.49 2.25
N ILE A 162 3.54 13.75 1.47
CA ILE A 162 2.93 12.76 0.57
C ILE A 162 3.69 12.76 -0.74
N TYR A 163 4.09 11.58 -1.16
CA TYR A 163 4.72 11.32 -2.46
C TYR A 163 3.82 10.42 -3.30
N ALA A 164 3.93 10.56 -4.60
CA ALA A 164 3.23 9.74 -5.56
C ALA A 164 4.20 9.15 -6.57
N VAL A 165 4.01 7.88 -6.90
CA VAL A 165 4.69 7.18 -8.00
C VAL A 165 3.62 6.75 -8.99
N SER A 166 3.85 7.04 -10.26
CA SER A 166 2.97 6.54 -11.32
C SER A 166 3.23 5.05 -11.55
N LEU A 167 2.16 4.27 -11.59
CA LEU A 167 2.15 2.87 -12.00
C LEU A 167 1.80 2.72 -13.49
N ASP A 168 1.28 3.80 -14.09
CA ASP A 168 0.98 3.92 -15.52
C ASP A 168 1.81 5.07 -16.10
N ALA A 169 2.72 4.75 -17.03
CA ALA A 169 3.61 5.74 -17.65
C ALA A 169 2.86 6.87 -18.41
N THR A 170 1.59 6.64 -18.76
CA THR A 170 0.75 7.62 -19.47
C THR A 170 -0.10 8.46 -18.53
N ALA A 171 -0.17 8.11 -17.24
CA ALA A 171 -1.03 8.81 -16.29
C ALA A 171 -0.48 10.21 -15.97
N ARG A 172 -1.32 11.20 -16.21
CA ARG A 172 -1.04 12.57 -15.77
C ARG A 172 -1.25 12.70 -14.27
N PHE A 173 -0.33 13.37 -13.58
CA PHE A 173 -0.45 13.61 -12.15
C PHE A 173 -1.76 14.33 -11.79
N PRO A 174 -2.60 13.80 -10.88
CA PRO A 174 -3.95 14.31 -10.62
C PRO A 174 -3.99 15.76 -10.13
N PHE A 175 -2.93 16.21 -9.46
CA PHE A 175 -2.81 17.56 -8.92
C PHE A 175 -1.92 18.47 -9.79
N ALA A 176 -1.58 18.05 -11.01
CA ALA A 176 -0.87 18.91 -11.95
C ALA A 176 -1.81 20.05 -12.40
N PRO A 177 -1.33 21.30 -12.46
CA PRO A 177 -2.14 22.41 -12.96
C PRO A 177 -2.61 22.11 -14.38
N THR A 178 -3.82 22.55 -14.71
CA THR A 178 -4.37 22.45 -16.06
C THR A 178 -3.46 23.20 -17.03
N PRO A 179 -3.08 22.62 -18.18
CA PRO A 179 -2.32 23.36 -19.18
C PRO A 179 -3.13 24.58 -19.64
N GLU A 180 -2.50 25.75 -19.74
CA GLU A 180 -3.15 26.98 -20.17
C GLU A 180 -3.87 26.87 -21.54
N LEU A 181 -3.42 25.90 -22.37
CA LEU A 181 -4.00 25.62 -23.68
C LEU A 181 -5.24 24.70 -23.66
N SER A 182 -5.60 24.09 -22.53
CA SER A 182 -6.78 23.21 -22.46
C SER A 182 -8.10 23.96 -22.26
N ASP A 183 -8.05 25.24 -21.85
CA ASP A 183 -9.25 26.05 -21.58
C ASP A 183 -9.97 26.54 -22.84
N VAL A 184 -9.35 26.40 -24.01
CA VAL A 184 -9.92 26.93 -25.28
C VAL A 184 -10.91 25.95 -25.93
N SER A 185 -10.80 24.64 -25.66
CA SER A 185 -11.65 23.63 -26.31
C SER A 185 -12.94 23.32 -25.53
N GLU A 186 -12.98 23.52 -24.20
CA GLU A 186 -14.19 23.26 -23.41
C GLU A 186 -15.18 24.41 -23.39
N LYS A 187 -14.72 25.68 -23.50
CA LYS A 187 -15.61 26.85 -23.59
C LYS A 187 -16.37 26.94 -24.90
N SER A 188 -15.83 26.38 -25.98
CA SER A 188 -16.53 26.39 -27.28
C SER A 188 -17.70 25.42 -27.37
N ASN A 189 -17.80 24.43 -26.50
CA ASN A 189 -18.89 23.44 -26.50
C ASN A 189 -20.06 23.83 -25.58
N THR A 190 -19.84 24.67 -24.57
CA THR A 190 -20.90 25.15 -23.67
C THR A 190 -21.67 26.35 -24.31
N ASP A 191 -21.01 27.22 -25.02
CA ASP A 191 -21.65 28.38 -25.68
C ASP A 191 -22.55 27.97 -26.88
N ASN A 192 -22.29 26.78 -27.47
CA ASN A 192 -23.16 26.27 -28.53
C ASN A 192 -24.39 25.46 -28.01
N ALA A 193 -24.38 25.05 -26.75
CA ALA A 193 -25.51 24.32 -26.14
C ALA A 193 -26.58 25.29 -25.61
N ASP A 194 -26.19 26.50 -25.17
CA ASP A 194 -27.10 27.51 -24.65
C ASP A 194 -27.79 28.31 -25.76
N LYS A 195 -27.13 28.55 -26.89
CA LYS A 195 -27.75 29.21 -28.07
C LYS A 195 -28.83 28.37 -28.76
N LYS A 196 -28.88 27.08 -28.57
CA LYS A 196 -29.93 26.19 -29.11
C LYS A 196 -31.16 26.07 -28.24
N ARG A 197 -31.19 26.66 -27.05
CA ARG A 197 -32.34 26.65 -26.12
C ARG A 197 -33.13 27.98 -26.14
N GLU A 198 -32.63 29.02 -26.74
CA GLU A 198 -33.34 30.32 -26.88
C GLU A 198 -34.17 30.43 -28.16
N ASP A 199 -33.96 29.54 -29.14
CA ASP A 199 -34.68 29.58 -30.45
C ASP A 199 -35.71 28.39 -30.61
N ALA A 200 -36.24 27.84 -29.47
CA ALA A 200 -37.28 26.81 -29.55
C ALA A 200 -38.50 27.15 -28.70
#